data_08cf55c7bfef2689fba4765d99212340
#
_entry.id   08cf55c7bfef2689fba4765d99212340
#
_cell.length_a   1.000
_cell.length_b   1.000
_cell.length_c   1.000
_cell.angle_alpha   90.00
_cell.angle_beta   90.00
_cell.angle_gamma   90.00
#
_symmetry.space_group_name_H-M   'P 1'
#
loop_
_entity.id
_entity.type
_entity.pdbx_description
1 polymer ?
#
loop_
_entity_poly.entity_id
_entity_poly.type
_entity_poly.pdbx_seq_one_letter_code
_entity_poly.pdbx_strand_id
1 'polypeptide(L)'
;MARVVAPPYRSPWLTEDLDDLATLARTFFAREVVPHAERFAAQHQVDRETWLKAGHAGILGLSLPEEFGGGGGTFAHEAVVLQEQGWVGDDALGLHIHSGIVPHYLAEFGTHEQKRRWLPKLASGEWVGAIAMTEPG
;
A
#
# COMPACT_ATOMS: atom_id res chain seq x y z
N MET A 1 0.79 16.30 20.32
CA MET A 1 0.93 15.12 19.44
C MET A 1 1.59 14.01 20.24
N ALA A 2 0.87 12.94 20.54
CA ALA A 2 1.44 11.83 21.32
C ALA A 2 2.53 11.15 20.48
N ARG A 3 3.73 11.09 21.05
CA ARG A 3 4.86 10.37 20.44
C ARG A 3 4.55 8.88 20.53
N VAL A 4 4.16 8.26 19.43
CA VAL A 4 4.01 6.80 19.37
C VAL A 4 5.42 6.21 19.49
N VAL A 5 5.71 5.62 20.64
CA VAL A 5 6.99 4.93 20.88
C VAL A 5 6.86 3.55 20.26
N ALA A 6 7.73 3.22 19.31
CA ALA A 6 7.79 1.89 18.74
C ALA A 6 7.99 0.85 19.87
N PRO A 7 7.27 -0.27 19.85
CA PRO A 7 7.41 -1.30 20.87
C PRO A 7 8.84 -1.86 20.86
N PRO A 8 9.39 -2.24 22.02
CA PRO A 8 10.73 -2.85 22.11
C PRO A 8 10.80 -4.25 21.46
N TYR A 9 9.65 -4.80 21.06
CA TYR A 9 9.56 -6.12 20.46
C TYR A 9 9.84 -6.07 18.96
N ARG A 10 10.80 -6.89 18.50
CA ARG A 10 11.08 -7.11 17.09
C ARG A 10 10.51 -8.48 16.68
N SER A 11 9.63 -8.49 15.71
CA SER A 11 9.07 -9.73 15.17
C SER A 11 10.15 -10.59 14.50
N PRO A 12 10.14 -11.93 14.72
CA PRO A 12 11.18 -12.81 14.18
C PRO A 12 11.13 -12.98 12.64
N TRP A 13 10.04 -12.55 12.00
CA TRP A 13 9.92 -12.56 10.54
C TRP A 13 10.52 -11.32 9.85
N LEU A 14 10.94 -10.32 10.63
CA LEU A 14 11.56 -9.12 10.08
C LEU A 14 13.02 -9.41 9.68
N THR A 15 13.32 -9.15 8.42
CA THR A 15 14.65 -9.25 7.80
C THR A 15 15.22 -7.84 7.58
N GLU A 16 16.47 -7.73 7.16
CA GLU A 16 17.12 -6.44 6.92
C GLU A 16 16.47 -5.67 5.77
N ASP A 17 16.10 -6.36 4.69
CA ASP A 17 15.39 -5.76 3.56
C ASP A 17 13.99 -5.24 3.95
N LEU A 18 13.30 -5.90 4.87
CA LEU A 18 12.03 -5.42 5.42
C LEU A 18 12.21 -4.19 6.33
N ASP A 19 13.33 -4.08 7.05
CA ASP A 19 13.66 -2.87 7.83
C ASP A 19 13.94 -1.67 6.89
N ASP A 20 14.64 -1.91 5.79
CA ASP A 20 14.88 -0.89 4.77
C ASP A 20 13.57 -0.43 4.12
N LEU A 21 12.69 -1.37 3.81
CA LEU A 21 11.35 -1.08 3.31
C LEU A 21 10.50 -0.30 4.33
N ALA A 22 10.58 -0.64 5.63
CA ALA A 22 9.91 0.10 6.69
C ALA A 22 10.39 1.56 6.73
N THR A 23 11.69 1.77 6.58
CA THR A 23 12.31 3.10 6.56
C THR A 23 11.85 3.92 5.35
N LEU A 24 11.79 3.29 4.17
CA LEU A 24 11.26 3.89 2.95
C LEU A 24 9.80 4.30 3.13
N ALA A 25 8.96 3.38 3.59
CA ALA A 25 7.52 3.61 3.78
C ALA A 25 7.27 4.72 4.81
N ARG A 26 7.96 4.69 5.95
CA ARG A 26 7.88 5.74 6.98
C ARG A 26 8.23 7.11 6.42
N THR A 27 9.30 7.18 5.62
CA THR A 27 9.74 8.42 4.98
C THR A 27 8.70 8.93 3.99
N PHE A 28 8.11 8.03 3.20
CA PHE A 28 7.05 8.36 2.27
C PHE A 28 5.83 8.94 3.01
N PHE A 29 5.32 8.26 4.02
CA PHE A 29 4.16 8.75 4.77
C PHE A 29 4.42 10.10 5.45
N ALA A 30 5.60 10.27 6.06
CA ALA A 30 5.97 11.52 6.72
C ALA A 30 6.04 12.72 5.77
N ARG A 31 6.38 12.50 4.50
CA ARG A 31 6.55 13.57 3.51
C ARG A 31 5.32 13.81 2.65
N GLU A 32 4.65 12.74 2.23
CA GLU A 32 3.63 12.81 1.17
C GLU A 32 2.20 12.64 1.71
N VAL A 33 2.03 12.16 2.93
CA VAL A 33 0.70 11.88 3.50
C VAL A 33 0.43 12.74 4.73
N VAL A 34 1.24 12.64 5.77
CA VAL A 34 1.02 13.34 7.06
C VAL A 34 0.81 14.86 6.91
N PRO A 35 1.60 15.60 6.09
CA PRO A 35 1.40 17.04 5.93
C PRO A 35 0.09 17.43 5.24
N HIS A 36 -0.56 16.46 4.60
CA HIS A 36 -1.79 16.67 3.82
C HIS A 36 -3.04 16.02 4.43
N ALA A 37 -2.92 15.39 5.60
CA ALA A 37 -3.99 14.63 6.23
C ALA A 37 -5.28 15.44 6.43
N GLU A 38 -5.19 16.68 6.91
CA GLU A 38 -6.37 17.56 7.08
C GLU A 38 -7.07 17.86 5.75
N ARG A 39 -6.29 18.08 4.69
CA ARG A 39 -6.83 18.32 3.35
C ARG A 39 -7.52 17.08 2.80
N PHE A 40 -6.90 15.90 2.93
CA PHE A 40 -7.51 14.64 2.50
C PHE A 40 -8.81 14.34 3.24
N ALA A 41 -8.85 14.62 4.56
CA ALA A 41 -10.06 14.49 5.34
C ALA A 41 -11.17 15.45 4.87
N ALA A 42 -10.83 16.71 4.61
CA ALA A 42 -11.80 17.73 4.16
C ALA A 42 -12.38 17.44 2.77
N GLN A 43 -11.59 16.90 1.86
CA GLN A 43 -12.02 16.55 0.49
C GLN A 43 -12.54 15.12 0.35
N HIS A 44 -12.49 14.30 1.43
CA HIS A 44 -12.91 12.90 1.48
C HIS A 44 -12.21 12.00 0.45
N GLN A 45 -10.99 12.34 0.06
CA GLN A 45 -10.18 11.54 -0.85
C GLN A 45 -8.71 11.94 -0.79
N VAL A 46 -7.83 11.01 -1.15
CA VAL A 46 -6.41 11.27 -1.35
C VAL A 46 -6.18 11.79 -2.77
N ASP A 47 -5.24 12.73 -2.92
CA ASP A 47 -4.89 13.26 -4.23
C ASP A 47 -4.35 12.17 -5.15
N ARG A 48 -4.70 12.26 -6.42
CA ARG A 48 -4.24 11.35 -7.46
C ARG A 48 -2.71 11.26 -7.51
N GLU A 49 -2.05 12.39 -7.33
CA GLU A 49 -0.59 12.50 -7.34
C GLU A 49 0.06 11.69 -6.21
N THR A 50 -0.57 11.62 -5.04
CA THR A 50 -0.06 10.83 -3.89
C THR A 50 -0.01 9.33 -4.23
N TRP A 51 -1.02 8.82 -4.94
CA TRP A 51 -1.02 7.44 -5.43
C TRP A 51 0.09 7.17 -6.45
N LEU A 52 0.33 8.09 -7.38
CA LEU A 52 1.42 7.98 -8.34
C LEU A 52 2.79 8.02 -7.65
N LYS A 53 2.95 8.88 -6.64
CA LYS A 53 4.17 8.92 -5.81
C LYS A 53 4.37 7.63 -5.02
N ALA A 54 3.31 7.02 -4.49
CA ALA A 54 3.39 5.73 -3.82
C ALA A 54 3.85 4.61 -4.76
N GLY A 55 3.33 4.57 -5.99
CA GLY A 55 3.80 3.67 -7.03
C GLY A 55 5.27 3.89 -7.39
N HIS A 56 5.68 5.15 -7.59
CA HIS A 56 7.08 5.50 -7.85
C HIS A 56 8.04 5.15 -6.69
N ALA A 57 7.56 5.27 -5.46
CA ALA A 57 8.32 4.86 -4.27
C ALA A 57 8.42 3.34 -4.12
N GLY A 58 7.68 2.57 -4.92
CA GLY A 58 7.70 1.11 -4.87
C GLY A 58 7.01 0.51 -3.64
N ILE A 59 6.02 1.21 -3.07
CA ILE A 59 5.27 0.73 -1.90
C ILE A 59 3.87 0.19 -2.25
N LEU A 60 3.55 0.05 -3.55
CA LEU A 60 2.31 -0.55 -4.04
C LEU A 60 2.60 -1.88 -4.72
N GLY A 61 1.75 -2.88 -4.52
CA GLY A 61 1.83 -4.16 -5.19
C GLY A 61 3.11 -4.95 -4.93
N LEU A 62 3.65 -4.83 -3.73
CA LEU A 62 4.93 -5.43 -3.33
C LEU A 62 4.96 -6.95 -3.44
N SER A 63 3.84 -7.60 -3.16
CA SER A 63 3.70 -9.07 -3.22
C SER A 63 3.11 -9.59 -4.53
N LEU A 64 2.88 -8.71 -5.51
CA LEU A 64 2.46 -9.11 -6.85
C LEU A 64 3.66 -9.62 -7.67
N PRO A 65 3.42 -10.54 -8.64
CA PRO A 65 4.48 -11.02 -9.53
C PRO A 65 5.13 -9.89 -10.34
N GLU A 66 6.44 -9.95 -10.50
CA GLU A 66 7.22 -8.98 -11.29
C GLU A 66 6.76 -8.89 -12.75
N GLU A 67 6.35 -10.02 -13.34
CA GLU A 67 5.85 -10.05 -14.72
C GLU A 67 4.62 -9.16 -14.96
N PHE A 68 3.91 -8.78 -13.88
CA PHE A 68 2.77 -7.87 -13.91
C PHE A 68 3.07 -6.51 -13.25
N GLY A 69 4.35 -6.18 -13.10
CA GLY A 69 4.78 -4.89 -12.56
C GLY A 69 4.80 -4.81 -11.04
N GLY A 70 4.64 -5.93 -10.34
CA GLY A 70 4.75 -6.02 -8.89
C GLY A 70 6.19 -6.15 -8.39
N GLY A 71 6.36 -6.15 -7.08
CA GLY A 71 7.68 -6.25 -6.43
C GLY A 71 8.23 -7.66 -6.30
N GLY A 72 7.46 -8.71 -6.62
CA GLY A 72 7.89 -10.11 -6.47
C GLY A 72 8.13 -10.56 -5.03
N GLY A 73 7.76 -9.73 -4.06
CA GLY A 73 7.91 -10.00 -2.63
C GLY A 73 6.84 -10.94 -2.08
N THR A 74 6.75 -10.95 -0.77
CA THR A 74 5.76 -11.74 -0.03
C THR A 74 4.79 -10.81 0.70
N PHE A 75 3.76 -11.36 1.34
CA PHE A 75 2.86 -10.59 2.19
C PHE A 75 3.58 -9.86 3.34
N ALA A 76 4.75 -10.33 3.78
CA ALA A 76 5.56 -9.62 4.77
C ALA A 76 5.94 -8.20 4.32
N HIS A 77 6.19 -7.99 3.02
CA HIS A 77 6.47 -6.67 2.45
C HIS A 77 5.25 -5.75 2.50
N GLU A 78 4.06 -6.26 2.16
CA GLU A 78 2.81 -5.51 2.32
C GLU A 78 2.54 -5.18 3.80
N ALA A 79 2.73 -6.16 4.68
CA ALA A 79 2.49 -6.00 6.12
C ALA A 79 3.37 -4.91 6.74
N VAL A 80 4.64 -4.81 6.34
CA VAL A 80 5.55 -3.75 6.81
C VAL A 80 5.06 -2.38 6.40
N VAL A 81 4.64 -2.19 5.15
CA VAL A 81 4.12 -0.90 4.68
C VAL A 81 2.83 -0.52 5.42
N LEU A 82 1.92 -1.49 5.61
CA LEU A 82 0.68 -1.27 6.37
C LEU A 82 0.95 -0.95 7.85
N GLN A 83 1.97 -1.58 8.43
CA GLN A 83 2.41 -1.27 9.81
C GLN A 83 2.90 0.18 9.91
N GLU A 84 3.74 0.64 8.99
CA GLU A 84 4.23 2.01 8.98
C GLU A 84 3.10 3.03 8.72
N GLN A 85 2.13 2.70 7.88
CA GLN A 85 0.91 3.49 7.71
C GLN A 85 0.14 3.63 9.03
N GLY A 86 -0.04 2.53 9.75
CA GLY A 86 -0.69 2.53 11.07
C GLY A 86 0.06 3.36 12.12
N TRP A 87 1.39 3.32 12.10
CA TRP A 87 2.22 4.11 13.03
C TRP A 87 2.09 5.62 12.84
N VAL A 88 1.92 6.10 11.61
CA VAL A 88 1.68 7.53 11.35
C VAL A 88 0.22 7.94 11.55
N GLY A 89 -0.68 6.99 11.78
CA GLY A 89 -2.09 7.23 12.01
C GLY A 89 -2.85 7.63 10.74
N ASP A 90 -2.36 7.20 9.56
CA ASP A 90 -3.05 7.46 8.30
C ASP A 90 -4.15 6.43 8.04
N ASP A 91 -5.36 6.91 7.81
CA ASP A 91 -6.53 6.15 7.41
C ASP A 91 -7.09 6.57 6.03
N ALA A 92 -6.48 7.57 5.41
CA ALA A 92 -6.96 8.14 4.16
C ALA A 92 -6.48 7.35 2.93
N LEU A 93 -5.21 6.91 2.93
CA LEU A 93 -4.62 6.14 1.84
C LEU A 93 -4.98 4.65 2.02
N GLY A 94 -6.02 4.19 1.38
CA GLY A 94 -6.59 2.84 1.54
C GLY A 94 -5.69 1.69 1.03
N LEU A 95 -4.44 1.62 1.46
CA LEU A 95 -3.43 0.65 0.98
C LEU A 95 -3.83 -0.79 1.24
N HIS A 96 -4.47 -1.08 2.39
CA HIS A 96 -4.91 -2.43 2.72
C HIS A 96 -5.93 -2.99 1.73
N ILE A 97 -6.76 -2.14 1.15
CA ILE A 97 -7.68 -2.53 0.06
C ILE A 97 -6.94 -2.55 -1.28
N HIS A 98 -6.25 -1.45 -1.59
CA HIS A 98 -5.62 -1.25 -2.89
C HIS A 98 -4.50 -2.26 -3.19
N SER A 99 -3.59 -2.50 -2.25
CA SER A 99 -2.45 -3.41 -2.42
C SER A 99 -2.68 -4.77 -1.77
N GLY A 100 -3.30 -4.80 -0.60
CA GLY A 100 -3.43 -6.03 0.19
C GLY A 100 -4.58 -6.94 -0.23
N ILE A 101 -5.59 -6.45 -0.96
CA ILE A 101 -6.78 -7.24 -1.30
C ILE A 101 -7.02 -7.28 -2.82
N VAL A 102 -7.34 -6.14 -3.44
CA VAL A 102 -7.86 -6.09 -4.82
C VAL A 102 -6.93 -6.74 -5.85
N PRO A 103 -5.62 -6.45 -5.87
CA PRO A 103 -4.73 -7.03 -6.87
C PRO A 103 -4.58 -8.54 -6.71
N HIS A 104 -4.71 -9.08 -5.49
CA HIS A 104 -4.63 -10.52 -5.24
C HIS A 104 -5.81 -11.27 -5.82
N TYR A 105 -7.03 -10.72 -5.75
CA TYR A 105 -8.17 -11.27 -6.48
C TYR A 105 -7.93 -11.33 -7.98
N LEU A 106 -7.37 -10.27 -8.55
CA LEU A 106 -7.03 -10.22 -9.97
C LEU A 106 -5.90 -11.20 -10.32
N ALA A 107 -4.87 -11.29 -9.47
CA ALA A 107 -3.75 -12.20 -9.66
C ALA A 107 -4.18 -13.67 -9.58
N GLU A 108 -5.13 -14.01 -8.73
CA GLU A 108 -5.62 -15.38 -8.59
C GLU A 108 -6.67 -15.75 -9.67
N PHE A 109 -7.70 -14.93 -9.82
CA PHE A 109 -8.89 -15.28 -10.61
C PHE A 109 -8.96 -14.61 -11.99
N GLY A 110 -8.15 -13.60 -12.24
CA GLY A 110 -8.14 -12.89 -13.53
C GLY A 110 -7.58 -13.73 -14.66
N THR A 111 -8.06 -13.47 -15.88
CA THR A 111 -7.43 -14.01 -17.10
C THR A 111 -6.04 -13.39 -17.28
N HIS A 112 -5.19 -14.06 -18.06
CA HIS A 112 -3.84 -13.52 -18.34
C HIS A 112 -3.88 -12.13 -18.98
N GLU A 113 -4.86 -11.87 -19.86
CA GLU A 113 -5.09 -10.55 -20.45
C GLU A 113 -5.46 -9.49 -19.39
N GLN A 114 -6.38 -9.83 -18.47
CA GLN A 114 -6.78 -8.95 -17.37
C GLN A 114 -5.59 -8.63 -16.45
N LYS A 115 -4.81 -9.65 -16.07
CA LYS A 115 -3.61 -9.47 -15.25
C LYS A 115 -2.61 -8.52 -15.91
N ARG A 116 -2.28 -8.73 -17.17
CA ARG A 116 -1.36 -7.87 -17.95
C ARG A 116 -1.86 -6.44 -18.11
N ARG A 117 -3.17 -6.27 -18.22
CA ARG A 117 -3.77 -4.95 -18.45
C ARG A 117 -3.92 -4.14 -17.17
N TRP A 118 -4.26 -4.80 -16.04
CA TRP A 118 -4.71 -4.10 -14.85
C TRP A 118 -3.68 -4.08 -13.72
N LEU A 119 -2.96 -5.18 -13.47
CA LEU A 119 -2.02 -5.26 -12.36
C LEU A 119 -0.89 -4.22 -12.44
N PRO A 120 -0.26 -3.95 -13.61
CA PRO A 120 0.76 -2.92 -13.70
C PRO A 120 0.24 -1.53 -13.34
N LYS A 121 -1.02 -1.23 -13.66
CA LYS A 121 -1.64 0.06 -13.36
C LYS A 121 -1.99 0.22 -11.88
N LEU A 122 -2.30 -0.86 -11.21
CA LEU A 122 -2.47 -0.87 -9.76
C LEU A 122 -1.12 -0.71 -9.05
N ALA A 123 -0.09 -1.43 -9.50
CA ALA A 123 1.26 -1.33 -8.92
C ALA A 123 1.89 0.06 -9.13
N SER A 124 1.62 0.72 -10.26
CA SER A 124 2.12 2.08 -10.53
C SER A 124 1.32 3.20 -9.85
N GLY A 125 0.15 2.88 -9.28
CA GLY A 125 -0.77 3.87 -8.76
C GLY A 125 -1.55 4.64 -9.82
N GLU A 126 -1.44 4.28 -11.11
CA GLU A 126 -2.29 4.86 -12.15
C GLU A 126 -3.77 4.58 -11.90
N TRP A 127 -4.09 3.41 -11.41
CA TRP A 127 -5.42 3.02 -10.99
C TRP A 127 -5.44 2.79 -9.49
N VAL A 128 -6.56 3.14 -8.89
CA VAL A 128 -6.82 2.87 -7.47
C VAL A 128 -7.86 1.76 -7.37
N GLY A 129 -7.47 0.68 -6.70
CA GLY A 129 -8.35 -0.47 -6.47
C GLY A 129 -9.34 -0.19 -5.33
N ALA A 130 -10.57 -0.63 -5.51
CA ALA A 130 -11.60 -0.62 -4.48
C ALA A 130 -12.40 -1.91 -4.55
N ILE A 131 -13.06 -2.28 -3.47
CA ILE A 131 -13.90 -3.47 -3.38
C ILE A 131 -15.26 -3.11 -2.78
N ALA A 132 -16.32 -3.65 -3.35
CA ALA A 132 -17.67 -3.59 -2.81
C ALA A 132 -18.09 -5.02 -2.41
N MET A 133 -18.17 -5.26 -1.10
CA MET A 133 -18.43 -6.60 -0.56
C MET A 133 -19.82 -6.76 0.06
N THR A 134 -20.53 -5.66 0.31
CA THR A 134 -21.86 -5.70 0.90
C THR A 134 -22.87 -6.21 -0.12
N GLU A 135 -23.54 -7.28 0.21
CA GLU A 135 -24.61 -7.88 -0.59
C GLU A 135 -25.93 -7.78 0.19
N PRO A 136 -27.08 -7.55 -0.51
CA PRO A 136 -28.39 -7.64 0.14
C PRO A 136 -28.62 -9.09 0.58
N GLY A 137 -28.85 -9.29 1.88
CA GLY A 137 -29.18 -10.59 2.50
C GLY A 137 -30.65 -10.89 2.48
#